data_6afe2c771123a87bf1b3faed7b9389b9
#
_entry.id   6afe2c771123a87bf1b3faed7b9389b9
#
_cell.length_a   1.000
_cell.length_b   1.000
_cell.length_c   1.000
_cell.angle_alpha   90.00
_cell.angle_beta   90.00
_cell.angle_gamma   90.00
#
_symmetry.space_group_name_H-M   'P 1'
#
loop_
_entity.id
_entity.type
_entity.pdbx_description
1 polymer ?
#
loop_
_entity_poly.entity_id
_entity_poly.type
_entity_poly.pdbx_seq_one_letter_code
_entity_poly.pdbx_strand_id
1 'polypeptide(L)'
;ASMRGFYEPLRKAGAAGRAMLVKAAAETWKVPESECKAVQGTVKHEKSKRSLTYGQLCEKASKLELPQNPPLKSEDEFRYMGKPMPRVDVPEKVRGKAVYGIDVNDGNVKGLKGMLYAVLARPPAYGAKPASFDQAAAEKVKGVVKVMPIPMGIAVCATSTDAALKGKDA
;
A
#
# COMPACT_ATOMS: atom_id res chain seq x y z
N ALA A 1 -18.10 5.32 -1.79
CA ALA A 1 -17.59 4.16 -2.56
C ALA A 1 -16.59 3.34 -1.73
N SER A 2 -15.61 3.96 -1.06
CA SER A 2 -14.52 3.26 -0.36
C SER A 2 -15.00 2.32 0.75
N MET A 3 -15.87 2.78 1.66
CA MET A 3 -16.39 1.92 2.73
C MET A 3 -17.11 0.69 2.18
N ARG A 4 -17.98 0.90 1.19
CA ARG A 4 -18.75 -0.19 0.57
C ARG A 4 -17.86 -1.19 -0.17
N GLY A 5 -16.85 -0.70 -0.91
CA GLY A 5 -15.96 -1.55 -1.70
C GLY A 5 -14.91 -2.29 -0.88
N PHE A 6 -14.45 -1.73 0.25
CA PHE A 6 -13.35 -2.30 1.03
C PHE A 6 -13.78 -2.99 2.32
N TYR A 7 -15.03 -2.87 2.74
CA TYR A 7 -15.49 -3.45 4.00
C TYR A 7 -15.24 -4.96 4.08
N GLU A 8 -15.77 -5.71 3.15
CA GLU A 8 -15.62 -7.17 3.16
C GLU A 8 -14.20 -7.64 2.81
N PRO A 9 -13.54 -7.13 1.75
CA PRO A 9 -12.17 -7.53 1.43
C PRO A 9 -11.18 -7.30 2.55
N LEU A 10 -11.23 -6.15 3.23
CA LEU A 10 -10.31 -5.86 4.34
C LEU A 10 -10.60 -6.70 5.58
N ARG A 11 -11.86 -7.00 5.86
CA ARG A 11 -12.22 -7.95 6.93
C ARG A 11 -11.66 -9.34 6.66
N LYS A 12 -11.81 -9.84 5.43
CA LYS A 12 -11.27 -11.15 5.03
C LYS A 12 -9.74 -11.17 5.12
N ALA A 13 -9.07 -10.14 4.63
CA ALA A 13 -7.62 -10.03 4.73
C ALA A 13 -7.13 -10.03 6.18
N GLY A 14 -7.76 -9.24 7.06
CA GLY A 14 -7.43 -9.21 8.48
C GLY A 14 -7.73 -10.53 9.20
N ALA A 15 -8.82 -11.21 8.84
CA ALA A 15 -9.16 -12.51 9.39
C ALA A 15 -8.18 -13.61 8.94
N ALA A 16 -7.75 -13.58 7.69
CA ALA A 16 -6.75 -14.49 7.15
C ALA A 16 -5.40 -14.34 7.88
N GLY A 17 -4.91 -13.10 8.01
CA GLY A 17 -3.68 -12.81 8.75
C GLY A 17 -3.77 -13.28 10.22
N ARG A 18 -4.89 -13.02 10.87
CA ARG A 18 -5.13 -13.52 12.23
C ARG A 18 -5.09 -15.05 12.32
N ALA A 19 -5.77 -15.74 11.41
CA ALA A 19 -5.81 -17.20 11.39
C ALA A 19 -4.41 -17.80 11.20
N MET A 20 -3.62 -17.25 10.27
CA MET A 20 -2.25 -17.68 10.03
C MET A 20 -1.34 -17.49 11.27
N LEU A 21 -1.47 -16.35 11.96
CA LEU A 21 -0.70 -16.08 13.18
C LEU A 21 -1.10 -17.05 14.33
N VAL A 22 -2.39 -17.33 14.49
CA VAL A 22 -2.90 -18.29 15.47
C VAL A 22 -2.38 -19.69 15.18
N LYS A 23 -2.45 -20.11 13.91
CA LYS A 23 -1.93 -21.41 13.45
C LYS A 23 -0.43 -21.53 13.68
N ALA A 24 0.35 -20.50 13.34
CA ALA A 24 1.79 -20.47 13.58
C ALA A 24 2.16 -20.62 15.06
N ALA A 25 1.39 -19.99 15.96
CA ALA A 25 1.58 -20.11 17.40
C ALA A 25 1.19 -21.51 17.90
N ALA A 26 0.04 -22.02 17.48
CA ALA A 26 -0.45 -23.35 17.85
C ALA A 26 0.54 -24.45 17.45
N GLU A 27 1.06 -24.41 16.23
CA GLU A 27 2.11 -25.32 15.77
C GLU A 27 3.43 -25.16 16.55
N THR A 28 3.79 -23.95 16.93
CA THR A 28 5.01 -23.68 17.72
C THR A 28 4.90 -24.29 19.11
N TRP A 29 3.73 -24.21 19.69
CA TRP A 29 3.47 -24.71 21.04
C TRP A 29 2.97 -26.16 21.08
N LYS A 30 2.64 -26.73 19.90
CA LYS A 30 2.03 -28.06 19.76
C LYS A 30 0.73 -28.19 20.54
N VAL A 31 -0.15 -27.20 20.35
CA VAL A 31 -1.48 -27.12 20.99
C VAL A 31 -2.56 -26.89 19.93
N PRO A 32 -3.83 -27.18 20.22
CA PRO A 32 -4.92 -26.89 19.30
C PRO A 32 -5.06 -25.37 19.05
N GLU A 33 -5.37 -24.98 17.80
CA GLU A 33 -5.62 -23.58 17.44
C GLU A 33 -6.77 -22.95 18.24
N SER A 34 -7.78 -23.74 18.58
CA SER A 34 -8.94 -23.32 19.38
C SER A 34 -8.59 -22.82 20.80
N GLU A 35 -7.43 -23.20 21.31
CA GLU A 35 -6.92 -22.75 22.61
C GLU A 35 -6.09 -21.47 22.52
N CYS A 36 -5.80 -21.02 21.29
CA CYS A 36 -4.97 -19.83 21.02
C CYS A 36 -5.84 -18.63 20.67
N LYS A 37 -5.60 -17.49 21.31
CA LYS A 37 -6.32 -16.24 21.07
C LYS A 37 -5.38 -15.12 20.64
N ALA A 38 -5.69 -14.48 19.51
CA ALA A 38 -5.00 -13.29 19.04
C ALA A 38 -5.57 -12.03 19.72
N VAL A 39 -4.75 -11.34 20.52
CA VAL A 39 -5.15 -10.16 21.30
C VAL A 39 -4.03 -9.13 21.27
N GLN A 40 -4.35 -7.89 20.83
CA GLN A 40 -3.46 -6.73 20.94
C GLN A 40 -2.01 -6.99 20.48
N GLY A 41 -1.83 -7.49 19.27
CA GLY A 41 -0.49 -7.71 18.70
C GLY A 41 0.22 -8.96 19.19
N THR A 42 -0.46 -9.81 19.98
CA THR A 42 0.07 -11.07 20.51
C THR A 42 -0.90 -12.22 20.27
N VAL A 43 -0.38 -13.44 20.20
CA VAL A 43 -1.17 -14.66 20.34
C VAL A 43 -0.88 -15.23 21.71
N LYS A 44 -1.93 -15.62 22.44
CA LYS A 44 -1.86 -16.16 23.80
C LYS A 44 -2.45 -17.55 23.86
N HIS A 45 -1.85 -18.42 24.65
CA HIS A 45 -2.40 -19.70 25.07
C HIS A 45 -2.54 -19.67 26.60
N GLU A 46 -3.76 -19.44 27.08
CA GLU A 46 -4.04 -19.16 28.50
C GLU A 46 -3.70 -20.35 29.40
N LYS A 47 -4.02 -21.58 28.96
CA LYS A 47 -3.76 -22.79 29.77
C LYS A 47 -2.29 -22.97 30.14
N SER A 48 -1.36 -22.62 29.25
CA SER A 48 0.07 -22.73 29.53
C SER A 48 0.73 -21.37 29.82
N LYS A 49 -0.04 -20.29 29.89
CA LYS A 49 0.44 -18.91 30.13
C LYS A 49 1.52 -18.46 29.15
N ARG A 50 1.54 -19.02 27.91
CA ARG A 50 2.49 -18.67 26.87
C ARG A 50 1.92 -17.54 26.00
N SER A 51 2.82 -16.70 25.48
CA SER A 51 2.48 -15.58 24.60
C SER A 51 3.60 -15.35 23.59
N LEU A 52 3.26 -15.06 22.34
CA LEU A 52 4.18 -14.62 21.30
C LEU A 52 3.60 -13.39 20.60
N THR A 53 4.47 -12.44 20.26
CA THR A 53 4.08 -11.27 19.47
C THR A 53 3.85 -11.66 18.02
N TYR A 54 3.08 -10.85 17.30
CA TYR A 54 2.89 -11.04 15.85
C TYR A 54 4.23 -11.00 15.11
N GLY A 55 5.15 -10.09 15.52
CA GLY A 55 6.49 -10.01 14.93
C GLY A 55 7.28 -11.30 15.04
N GLN A 56 7.22 -11.99 16.19
CA GLN A 56 7.88 -13.29 16.40
C GLN A 56 7.25 -14.43 15.58
N LEU A 57 6.00 -14.27 15.18
CA LEU A 57 5.25 -15.28 14.44
C LEU A 57 5.25 -15.04 12.91
N CYS A 58 5.55 -13.82 12.45
CA CYS A 58 5.44 -13.42 11.04
C CYS A 58 6.22 -14.35 10.09
N GLU A 59 7.46 -14.68 10.41
CA GLU A 59 8.27 -15.55 9.55
C GLU A 59 7.65 -16.94 9.38
N LYS A 60 7.16 -17.54 10.47
CA LYS A 60 6.51 -18.83 10.41
C LYS A 60 5.14 -18.74 9.74
N ALA A 61 4.36 -17.73 10.06
CA ALA A 61 3.05 -17.51 9.48
C ALA A 61 3.12 -17.29 7.96
N SER A 62 4.13 -16.59 7.45
CA SER A 62 4.30 -16.34 6.02
C SER A 62 4.53 -17.60 5.16
N LYS A 63 4.94 -18.70 5.79
CA LYS A 63 5.16 -20.00 5.14
C LYS A 63 3.91 -20.89 5.13
N LEU A 64 2.84 -20.46 5.79
CA LEU A 64 1.58 -21.19 5.85
C LEU A 64 0.71 -20.87 4.64
N GLU A 65 -0.14 -21.82 4.27
CA GLU A 65 -1.13 -21.63 3.22
C GLU A 65 -2.18 -20.60 3.63
N LEU A 66 -2.53 -19.71 2.69
CA LEU A 66 -3.54 -18.68 2.90
C LEU A 66 -4.93 -19.31 3.01
N PRO A 67 -5.67 -19.11 4.12
CA PRO A 67 -7.01 -19.68 4.25
C PRO A 67 -7.99 -19.01 3.27
N GLN A 68 -8.69 -19.81 2.49
CA GLN A 68 -9.66 -19.34 1.50
C GLN A 68 -10.88 -18.65 2.15
N ASN A 69 -11.38 -19.21 3.25
CA ASN A 69 -12.54 -18.69 3.99
C ASN A 69 -12.19 -18.49 5.48
N PRO A 70 -11.44 -17.45 5.82
CA PRO A 70 -11.08 -17.20 7.21
C PRO A 70 -12.32 -16.80 8.02
N PRO A 71 -12.44 -17.26 9.28
CA PRO A 71 -13.59 -16.93 10.12
C PRO A 71 -13.60 -15.44 10.44
N LEU A 72 -14.68 -14.75 10.06
CA LEU A 72 -14.89 -13.35 10.37
C LEU A 72 -15.43 -13.20 11.78
N LYS A 73 -15.11 -12.10 12.44
CA LYS A 73 -15.73 -11.70 13.70
C LYS A 73 -17.18 -11.28 13.47
N SER A 74 -18.06 -11.65 14.38
CA SER A 74 -19.40 -11.11 14.48
C SER A 74 -19.41 -9.64 14.96
N GLU A 75 -20.53 -8.95 14.87
CA GLU A 75 -20.59 -7.52 15.21
C GLU A 75 -20.34 -7.24 16.69
N ASP A 76 -20.76 -8.14 17.57
CA ASP A 76 -20.51 -8.09 19.01
C ASP A 76 -19.03 -8.24 19.38
N GLU A 77 -18.23 -8.86 18.52
CA GLU A 77 -16.78 -8.96 18.68
C GLU A 77 -16.02 -7.74 18.14
N PHE A 78 -16.71 -6.75 17.56
CA PHE A 78 -16.07 -5.57 17.01
C PHE A 78 -15.47 -4.69 18.10
N ARG A 79 -14.18 -4.41 17.97
CA ARG A 79 -13.44 -3.60 18.93
C ARG A 79 -13.29 -2.16 18.48
N TYR A 80 -13.15 -1.94 17.19
CA TYR A 80 -12.86 -0.65 16.58
C TYR A 80 -13.93 -0.20 15.60
N MET A 81 -14.52 -1.13 14.85
CA MET A 81 -15.59 -0.78 13.91
C MET A 81 -16.81 -0.26 14.66
N GLY A 82 -17.45 0.76 14.09
CA GLY A 82 -18.58 1.46 14.72
C GLY A 82 -18.19 2.42 15.86
N LYS A 83 -16.89 2.63 16.13
CA LYS A 83 -16.42 3.56 17.14
C LYS A 83 -15.58 4.68 16.53
N PRO A 84 -15.60 5.90 17.10
CA PRO A 84 -14.72 6.98 16.69
C PRO A 84 -13.26 6.58 16.86
N MET A 85 -12.49 6.67 15.78
CA MET A 85 -11.06 6.38 15.77
C MET A 85 -10.32 7.58 15.19
N PRO A 86 -9.32 8.15 15.91
CA PRO A 86 -8.51 9.22 15.38
C PRO A 86 -7.67 8.69 14.20
N ARG A 87 -7.56 9.50 13.16
CA ARG A 87 -6.66 9.18 12.05
C ARG A 87 -5.22 9.47 12.46
N VAL A 88 -4.32 8.52 12.16
CA VAL A 88 -2.90 8.62 12.54
C VAL A 88 -2.14 9.70 11.79
N ASP A 89 -2.64 10.10 10.61
CA ASP A 89 -2.02 11.09 9.72
C ASP A 89 -2.45 12.56 9.98
N VAL A 90 -3.49 12.79 10.79
CA VAL A 90 -4.00 14.13 11.07
C VAL A 90 -2.97 15.03 11.77
N PRO A 91 -2.22 14.56 12.79
CA PRO A 91 -1.25 15.43 13.48
C PRO A 91 -0.16 15.99 12.58
N GLU A 92 0.30 15.21 11.61
CA GLU A 92 1.29 15.68 10.62
C GLU A 92 0.69 16.64 9.61
N LYS A 93 -0.53 16.34 9.13
CA LYS A 93 -1.25 17.20 8.19
C LYS A 93 -1.52 18.60 8.75
N VAL A 94 -2.05 18.69 9.96
CA VAL A 94 -2.38 19.99 10.58
C VAL A 94 -1.16 20.81 10.98
N ARG A 95 0.02 20.18 11.02
CA ARG A 95 1.29 20.87 11.33
C ARG A 95 2.12 21.14 10.06
N GLY A 96 1.61 20.86 8.88
CA GLY A 96 2.34 21.01 7.62
C GLY A 96 3.55 20.07 7.46
N LYS A 97 3.57 18.94 8.17
CA LYS A 97 4.66 17.94 8.13
C LYS A 97 4.35 16.74 7.26
N ALA A 98 3.12 16.61 6.78
CA ALA A 98 2.72 15.52 5.91
C ALA A 98 3.43 15.65 4.56
N VAL A 99 4.02 14.55 4.09
CA VAL A 99 4.65 14.45 2.78
C VAL A 99 3.69 13.71 1.86
N TYR A 100 3.26 14.36 0.78
CA TYR A 100 2.40 13.77 -0.24
C TYR A 100 3.24 13.29 -1.43
N GLY A 101 2.64 12.51 -2.32
CA GLY A 101 3.35 12.00 -3.49
C GLY A 101 3.98 13.09 -4.36
N ILE A 102 3.35 14.27 -4.46
CA ILE A 102 3.90 15.41 -5.20
C ILE A 102 5.10 16.06 -4.52
N ASP A 103 5.23 15.91 -3.21
CA ASP A 103 6.32 16.46 -2.40
C ASP A 103 7.55 15.55 -2.36
N VAL A 104 7.41 14.31 -2.84
CA VAL A 104 8.50 13.33 -2.83
C VAL A 104 9.63 13.78 -3.75
N ASN A 105 10.82 13.88 -3.19
CA ASN A 105 12.04 14.22 -3.91
C ASN A 105 13.27 13.57 -3.25
N ASP A 106 14.45 13.72 -3.85
CA ASP A 106 15.68 13.14 -3.36
C ASP A 106 16.20 13.76 -2.05
N GLY A 107 15.68 14.94 -1.67
CA GLY A 107 16.02 15.59 -0.41
C GLY A 107 15.22 15.10 0.80
N ASN A 108 13.98 14.59 0.60
CA ASN A 108 13.09 14.19 1.69
C ASN A 108 12.85 12.67 1.81
N VAL A 109 13.26 11.90 0.80
CA VAL A 109 13.15 10.42 0.82
C VAL A 109 14.50 9.81 0.45
N LYS A 110 15.08 9.04 1.37
CA LYS A 110 16.38 8.37 1.15
C LYS A 110 16.30 7.38 -0.02
N GLY A 111 17.34 7.35 -0.83
CA GLY A 111 17.48 6.40 -1.94
C GLY A 111 16.89 6.86 -3.25
N LEU A 112 16.37 8.08 -3.34
CA LEU A 112 15.81 8.66 -4.57
C LEU A 112 16.76 9.59 -5.32
N LYS A 113 18.08 9.47 -5.08
CA LYS A 113 19.08 10.28 -5.82
C LYS A 113 18.93 10.08 -7.32
N GLY A 114 18.77 11.19 -8.05
CA GLY A 114 18.56 11.15 -9.50
C GLY A 114 17.12 10.82 -9.92
N MET A 115 16.15 10.94 -9.02
CA MET A 115 14.73 10.78 -9.34
C MET A 115 14.31 11.75 -10.43
N LEU A 116 13.55 11.25 -11.41
CA LEU A 116 12.91 12.05 -12.44
C LEU A 116 11.41 12.15 -12.19
N TYR A 117 10.85 13.26 -12.62
CA TYR A 117 9.40 13.47 -12.66
C TYR A 117 8.88 13.08 -14.05
N ALA A 118 7.81 12.31 -14.09
CA ALA A 118 7.19 11.90 -15.33
C ALA A 118 5.77 12.44 -15.46
N VAL A 119 5.46 13.05 -16.59
CA VAL A 119 4.10 13.44 -16.97
C VAL A 119 3.65 12.57 -18.14
N LEU A 120 2.42 12.11 -18.09
CA LEU A 120 1.86 11.22 -19.08
C LEU A 120 0.92 11.98 -20.03
N ALA A 121 1.27 12.05 -21.30
CA ALA A 121 0.36 12.44 -22.36
C ALA A 121 -0.53 11.25 -22.72
N ARG A 122 -1.80 11.32 -22.33
CA ARG A 122 -2.80 10.28 -22.59
C ARG A 122 -3.66 10.63 -23.79
N PRO A 123 -4.07 9.65 -24.58
CA PRO A 123 -5.06 9.87 -25.60
C PRO A 123 -6.40 10.31 -24.98
N PRO A 124 -7.22 11.13 -25.69
CA PRO A 124 -8.47 11.66 -25.16
C PRO A 124 -9.56 10.60 -24.96
N ALA A 125 -9.48 9.49 -25.68
CA ALA A 125 -10.45 8.40 -25.58
C ALA A 125 -9.84 7.18 -24.88
N TYR A 126 -10.64 6.52 -24.05
CA TYR A 126 -10.22 5.27 -23.37
C TYR A 126 -9.89 4.18 -24.41
N GLY A 127 -8.75 3.53 -24.25
CA GLY A 127 -8.28 2.47 -25.15
C GLY A 127 -7.68 2.97 -26.48
N ALA A 128 -7.71 4.27 -26.76
CA ALA A 128 -7.02 4.83 -27.91
C ALA A 128 -5.49 4.78 -27.72
N LYS A 129 -4.78 4.71 -28.84
CA LYS A 129 -3.31 4.76 -28.87
C LYS A 129 -2.85 6.05 -29.55
N PRO A 130 -1.70 6.62 -29.16
CA PRO A 130 -1.13 7.76 -29.87
C PRO A 130 -0.79 7.34 -31.30
N ALA A 131 -1.23 8.14 -32.28
CA ALA A 131 -0.92 7.91 -33.68
C ALA A 131 0.49 8.42 -34.04
N SER A 132 0.86 9.59 -33.49
CA SER A 132 2.18 10.21 -33.65
C SER A 132 2.45 11.15 -32.49
N PHE A 133 3.70 11.50 -32.27
CA PHE A 133 4.15 12.54 -31.35
C PHE A 133 5.53 13.06 -31.79
N ASP A 134 5.83 14.30 -31.49
CA ASP A 134 7.13 14.90 -31.82
C ASP A 134 8.10 14.71 -30.64
N GLN A 135 8.82 13.60 -30.64
CA GLN A 135 9.82 13.30 -29.62
C GLN A 135 10.93 14.36 -29.61
N ALA A 136 11.37 14.83 -30.79
CA ALA A 136 12.48 15.77 -30.92
C ALA A 136 12.14 17.16 -30.38
N ALA A 137 10.90 17.61 -30.52
CA ALA A 137 10.42 18.86 -29.93
C ALA A 137 10.39 18.75 -28.39
N ALA A 138 9.83 17.68 -27.87
CA ALA A 138 9.76 17.45 -26.42
C ALA A 138 11.17 17.34 -25.77
N GLU A 139 12.12 16.65 -26.40
CA GLU A 139 13.49 16.49 -25.90
C GLU A 139 14.34 17.79 -25.96
N LYS A 140 13.96 18.77 -26.78
CA LYS A 140 14.60 20.11 -26.77
C LYS A 140 14.22 20.96 -25.57
N VAL A 141 13.16 20.63 -24.86
CA VAL A 141 12.75 21.37 -23.66
C VAL A 141 13.76 21.18 -22.56
N LYS A 142 14.28 22.30 -22.05
CA LYS A 142 15.29 22.26 -20.98
C LYS A 142 14.79 21.52 -19.76
N GLY A 143 15.54 20.50 -19.33
CA GLY A 143 15.19 19.67 -18.17
C GLY A 143 14.50 18.36 -18.52
N VAL A 144 14.01 18.19 -19.75
CA VAL A 144 13.54 16.88 -20.24
C VAL A 144 14.75 15.97 -20.43
N VAL A 145 14.65 14.75 -19.94
CA VAL A 145 15.71 13.73 -19.95
C VAL A 145 15.36 12.60 -20.91
N LYS A 146 14.09 12.24 -20.97
CA LYS A 146 13.64 11.12 -21.81
C LYS A 146 12.16 11.23 -22.15
N VAL A 147 11.84 10.88 -23.39
CA VAL A 147 10.46 10.72 -23.87
C VAL A 147 10.29 9.30 -24.38
N MET A 148 9.23 8.59 -23.95
CA MET A 148 9.04 7.21 -24.36
C MET A 148 7.57 6.83 -24.44
N PRO A 149 7.20 5.98 -25.42
CA PRO A 149 5.88 5.38 -25.44
C PRO A 149 5.74 4.33 -24.33
N ILE A 150 4.57 4.32 -23.71
CA ILE A 150 4.15 3.29 -22.74
C ILE A 150 2.74 2.83 -23.08
N PRO A 151 2.24 1.71 -22.56
CA PRO A 151 0.91 1.20 -22.93
C PRO A 151 -0.25 2.20 -22.76
N MET A 152 -0.11 3.18 -21.86
CA MET A 152 -1.15 4.16 -21.54
C MET A 152 -0.97 5.53 -22.24
N GLY A 153 0.05 5.71 -23.07
CA GLY A 153 0.34 6.99 -23.73
C GLY A 153 1.84 7.25 -23.91
N ILE A 154 2.24 8.52 -23.86
CA ILE A 154 3.65 8.95 -23.96
C ILE A 154 4.10 9.50 -22.62
N ALA A 155 5.14 8.92 -22.04
CA ALA A 155 5.76 9.42 -20.81
C ALA A 155 6.89 10.40 -21.14
N VAL A 156 6.80 11.59 -20.54
CA VAL A 156 7.84 12.63 -20.62
C VAL A 156 8.50 12.72 -19.24
N CYS A 157 9.76 12.30 -19.16
CA CYS A 157 10.55 12.29 -17.94
C CYS A 157 11.50 13.49 -17.89
N ALA A 158 11.51 14.24 -16.81
CA ALA A 158 12.29 15.45 -16.65
C ALA A 158 12.82 15.61 -15.21
N THR A 159 13.74 16.56 -15.04
CA THR A 159 14.32 16.90 -13.72
C THR A 159 13.38 17.69 -12.82
N SER A 160 12.25 18.16 -13.35
CA SER A 160 11.19 18.83 -12.60
C SER A 160 9.83 18.58 -13.23
N THR A 161 8.76 18.70 -12.45
CA THR A 161 7.37 18.60 -12.94
C THR A 161 7.07 19.68 -14.01
N ASP A 162 7.56 20.90 -13.83
CA ASP A 162 7.38 22.00 -14.81
C ASP A 162 8.01 21.65 -16.17
N ALA A 163 9.24 21.14 -16.16
CA ALA A 163 9.90 20.70 -17.39
C ALA A 163 9.17 19.53 -18.06
N ALA A 164 8.67 18.58 -17.29
CA ALA A 164 7.90 17.46 -17.82
C ALA A 164 6.56 17.91 -18.44
N LEU A 165 5.88 18.89 -17.84
CA LEU A 165 4.67 19.50 -18.40
C LEU A 165 4.95 20.23 -19.70
N LYS A 166 5.97 21.10 -19.75
CA LYS A 166 6.39 21.81 -20.96
C LYS A 166 6.78 20.85 -22.07
N GLY A 167 7.51 19.79 -21.76
CA GLY A 167 7.87 18.76 -22.74
C GLY A 167 6.67 17.96 -23.24
N LYS A 168 5.63 17.79 -22.42
CA LYS A 168 4.37 17.15 -22.87
C LYS A 168 3.60 18.05 -23.84
N ASP A 169 3.67 19.37 -23.66
CA ASP A 169 2.91 20.34 -24.49
C ASP A 169 3.65 20.73 -25.76
N ALA A 170 4.93 20.39 -25.89
CA ALA A 170 5.76 20.63 -27.08
C ALA A 170 5.55 19.57 -28.17
#